data_14c535a219957ff2feab4e0f29d6bb66
#
_entry.id   14c535a219957ff2feab4e0f29d6bb66
#
_cell.length_a   1.000
_cell.length_b   1.000
_cell.length_c   1.000
_cell.angle_alpha   90.00
_cell.angle_beta   90.00
_cell.angle_gamma   90.00
#
_symmetry.space_group_name_H-M   'P 1'
#
loop_
_entity.id
_entity.type
_entity.pdbx_description
1 polymer ?
#
loop_
_entity_poly.entity_id
_entity_poly.type
_entity_poly.pdbx_seq_one_letter_code
_entity_poly.pdbx_strand_id
1 'polypeptide(L)'
;MKDLPGVRIAQVRQQPERPFDVSFELTSGKNRILVFAEIKQAPSPKLLAEIGPWMQRMKSLKKDAVFAVLAPSLSSQAQAYSVTNGIDFLDLAGNVSIQVPGKFTLQRLGRRSRERNATADSSRSMNVFSGRSSRVLRVLLEKPKAWSLTGISKELNAQAQRIGTIVRQPMDFGVSQGSISKVLSSLEEQLWIRRQGSAVVVPEPRRLLVEWAEKYKERYRWRLRSSFEVPNVFGNGVTKISERLQGQVQGAYAFTGAAAASLVAPLSNSTEWTSFSVVRRAERVCASWLKGNRPGPSCD
;
A
#
# COMPACT_ATOMS: atom_id res chain seq x y z
N MET A 1 -20.95 13.97 -10.26
CA MET A 1 -21.11 13.26 -11.55
C MET A 1 -21.31 14.18 -12.76
N LYS A 2 -21.23 15.48 -12.62
CA LYS A 2 -21.40 16.45 -13.73
C LYS A 2 -20.35 16.36 -14.86
N ASP A 3 -19.31 15.55 -14.70
CA ASP A 3 -18.11 15.60 -15.56
C ASP A 3 -17.82 14.31 -16.34
N LEU A 4 -18.83 13.50 -16.65
CA LEU A 4 -18.67 12.39 -17.58
C LEU A 4 -19.09 12.86 -18.99
N PRO A 5 -18.14 13.22 -19.87
CA PRO A 5 -18.49 13.68 -21.21
C PRO A 5 -19.29 12.60 -21.95
N GLY A 6 -20.43 12.99 -22.52
CA GLY A 6 -21.29 12.08 -23.28
C GLY A 6 -22.18 11.15 -22.46
N VAL A 7 -22.16 11.24 -21.12
CA VAL A 7 -23.01 10.42 -20.25
C VAL A 7 -23.99 11.31 -19.48
N ARG A 8 -25.27 10.96 -19.53
CA ARG A 8 -26.33 11.65 -18.78
C ARG A 8 -27.00 10.66 -17.83
N ILE A 9 -27.31 11.14 -16.63
CA ILE A 9 -28.09 10.41 -15.62
C ILE A 9 -29.46 11.07 -15.54
N ALA A 10 -30.51 10.30 -15.66
CA ALA A 10 -31.88 10.73 -15.58
C ALA A 10 -32.73 9.78 -14.72
N GLN A 11 -33.91 10.20 -14.34
CA GLN A 11 -34.93 9.36 -13.66
C GLN A 11 -34.41 8.65 -12.39
N VAL A 12 -33.70 9.35 -11.53
CA VAL A 12 -33.22 8.78 -10.27
C VAL A 12 -34.41 8.50 -9.35
N ARG A 13 -34.54 7.22 -8.93
CA ARG A 13 -35.61 6.75 -8.02
C ARG A 13 -35.00 6.01 -6.86
N GLN A 14 -35.37 6.34 -5.65
CA GLN A 14 -35.09 5.55 -4.46
C GLN A 14 -36.02 4.33 -4.43
N GLN A 15 -35.49 3.19 -3.98
CA GLN A 15 -36.23 1.94 -3.94
C GLN A 15 -36.05 1.24 -2.57
N PRO A 16 -36.61 1.79 -1.48
CA PRO A 16 -36.35 1.31 -0.12
C PRO A 16 -36.83 -0.12 0.16
N GLU A 17 -37.77 -0.64 -0.64
CA GLU A 17 -38.36 -1.99 -0.44
C GLU A 17 -37.80 -3.04 -1.42
N ARG A 18 -36.79 -2.70 -2.22
CA ARG A 18 -36.20 -3.60 -3.20
C ARG A 18 -34.77 -3.92 -2.83
N PRO A 19 -34.18 -4.99 -3.40
CA PRO A 19 -32.80 -5.39 -3.11
C PRO A 19 -31.73 -4.37 -3.53
N PHE A 20 -32.13 -3.20 -4.07
CA PHE A 20 -31.26 -2.10 -4.47
C PHE A 20 -31.76 -0.78 -3.89
N ASP A 21 -30.85 0.08 -3.46
CA ASP A 21 -31.17 1.36 -2.80
C ASP A 21 -31.67 2.42 -3.80
N VAL A 22 -31.15 2.37 -5.04
CA VAL A 22 -31.47 3.40 -6.06
C VAL A 22 -31.47 2.80 -7.47
N SER A 23 -32.33 3.32 -8.32
CA SER A 23 -32.28 3.08 -9.77
C SER A 23 -32.24 4.38 -10.55
N PHE A 24 -31.58 4.38 -11.69
CA PHE A 24 -31.51 5.53 -12.59
C PHE A 24 -31.24 5.09 -14.04
N GLU A 25 -31.62 5.93 -14.97
CA GLU A 25 -31.26 5.77 -16.37
C GLU A 25 -29.90 6.41 -16.66
N LEU A 26 -29.04 5.64 -17.31
CA LEU A 26 -27.77 6.09 -17.84
C LEU A 26 -27.86 6.14 -19.36
N THR A 27 -27.67 7.32 -19.94
CA THR A 27 -27.67 7.52 -21.39
C THR A 27 -26.27 7.83 -21.88
N SER A 28 -25.77 7.09 -22.86
CA SER A 28 -24.51 7.35 -23.55
C SER A 28 -24.71 7.25 -25.07
N GLY A 29 -24.67 8.36 -25.75
CA GLY A 29 -25.03 8.47 -27.17
C GLY A 29 -26.49 8.04 -27.40
N LYS A 30 -26.69 7.02 -28.24
CA LYS A 30 -28.03 6.42 -28.51
C LYS A 30 -28.45 5.34 -27.51
N ASN A 31 -27.55 4.89 -26.64
CA ASN A 31 -27.80 3.81 -25.71
C ASN A 31 -28.42 4.33 -24.42
N ARG A 32 -29.55 3.72 -24.01
CA ARG A 32 -30.20 3.91 -22.71
C ARG A 32 -30.10 2.64 -21.91
N ILE A 33 -29.70 2.73 -20.66
CA ILE A 33 -29.51 1.57 -19.77
C ILE A 33 -30.05 1.90 -18.40
N LEU A 34 -30.86 1.01 -17.88
CA LEU A 34 -31.34 1.07 -16.50
C LEU A 34 -30.25 0.52 -15.57
N VAL A 35 -29.84 1.34 -14.62
CA VAL A 35 -28.86 0.98 -13.58
C VAL A 35 -29.59 0.83 -12.26
N PHE A 36 -29.39 -0.32 -11.62
CA PHE A 36 -29.74 -0.56 -10.23
C PHE A 36 -28.49 -0.51 -9.40
N ALA A 37 -28.45 0.34 -8.37
CA ALA A 37 -27.27 0.50 -7.58
C ALA A 37 -27.53 0.26 -6.09
N GLU A 38 -26.57 -0.43 -5.48
CA GLU A 38 -26.49 -0.62 -4.03
C GLU A 38 -25.49 0.40 -3.46
N ILE A 39 -25.90 1.18 -2.48
CA ILE A 39 -25.08 2.25 -1.89
C ILE A 39 -24.22 1.65 -0.77
N LYS A 40 -22.91 1.81 -0.89
CA LYS A 40 -21.95 1.42 0.14
C LYS A 40 -21.05 2.60 0.50
N GLN A 41 -20.94 2.91 1.78
CA GLN A 41 -20.17 4.08 2.24
C GLN A 41 -18.66 3.92 2.02
N ALA A 42 -18.11 2.74 2.26
CA ALA A 42 -16.69 2.45 2.12
C ALA A 42 -16.48 0.99 1.67
N PRO A 43 -16.76 0.67 0.38
CA PRO A 43 -16.65 -0.70 -0.10
C PRO A 43 -15.20 -1.16 -0.12
N SER A 44 -14.89 -2.15 0.73
CA SER A 44 -13.60 -2.86 0.72
C SER A 44 -13.62 -3.98 -0.33
N PRO A 45 -12.46 -4.47 -0.80
CA PRO A 45 -12.38 -5.67 -1.63
C PRO A 45 -13.09 -6.88 -1.03
N LYS A 46 -13.05 -7.05 0.30
CA LYS A 46 -13.76 -8.12 1.01
C LYS A 46 -15.27 -7.99 0.85
N LEU A 47 -15.82 -6.80 1.11
CA LEU A 47 -17.25 -6.55 0.93
C LEU A 47 -17.68 -6.78 -0.53
N LEU A 48 -16.87 -6.31 -1.49
CA LEU A 48 -17.14 -6.54 -2.92
C LEU A 48 -17.10 -8.02 -3.29
N ALA A 49 -16.23 -8.81 -2.64
CA ALA A 49 -16.20 -10.27 -2.81
C ALA A 49 -17.47 -10.94 -2.27
N GLU A 50 -18.04 -10.42 -1.20
CA GLU A 50 -19.27 -10.94 -0.59
C GLU A 50 -20.51 -10.64 -1.45
N ILE A 51 -20.63 -9.42 -1.98
CA ILE A 51 -21.80 -9.01 -2.77
C ILE A 51 -21.68 -9.34 -4.26
N GLY A 52 -20.48 -9.50 -4.78
CA GLY A 52 -20.21 -9.73 -6.21
C GLY A 52 -20.97 -10.88 -6.83
N PRO A 53 -20.99 -12.09 -6.24
CA PRO A 53 -21.72 -13.23 -6.77
C PRO A 53 -23.21 -12.97 -6.94
N TRP A 54 -23.82 -12.28 -5.97
CA TRP A 54 -25.21 -11.89 -6.05
C TRP A 54 -25.46 -10.88 -7.18
N MET A 55 -24.61 -9.86 -7.32
CA MET A 55 -24.72 -8.89 -8.41
C MET A 55 -24.59 -9.55 -9.79
N GLN A 56 -23.65 -10.47 -9.94
CA GLN A 56 -23.49 -11.23 -11.19
C GLN A 56 -24.70 -12.10 -11.50
N ARG A 57 -25.31 -12.74 -10.49
CA ARG A 57 -26.56 -13.49 -10.67
C ARG A 57 -27.68 -12.58 -11.15
N MET A 58 -27.82 -11.39 -10.58
CA MET A 58 -28.83 -10.40 -11.04
C MET A 58 -28.58 -9.97 -12.49
N LYS A 59 -27.31 -9.75 -12.86
CA LYS A 59 -26.90 -9.42 -14.24
C LYS A 59 -27.24 -10.54 -15.23
N SER A 60 -27.13 -11.80 -14.84
CA SER A 60 -27.51 -12.93 -15.69
C SER A 60 -29.03 -13.06 -15.91
N LEU A 61 -29.82 -12.70 -14.90
CA LEU A 61 -31.27 -12.71 -14.96
C LEU A 61 -31.88 -11.58 -15.79
N LYS A 62 -31.22 -10.41 -15.82
CA LYS A 62 -31.72 -9.19 -16.46
C LYS A 62 -30.64 -8.53 -17.33
N LYS A 63 -30.48 -9.06 -18.54
CA LYS A 63 -29.40 -8.69 -19.48
C LYS A 63 -29.44 -7.22 -19.95
N ASP A 64 -30.60 -6.57 -19.86
CA ASP A 64 -30.79 -5.18 -20.28
C ASP A 64 -30.61 -4.15 -19.15
N ALA A 65 -30.17 -4.58 -17.99
CA ALA A 65 -29.90 -3.71 -16.84
C ALA A 65 -28.48 -3.89 -16.32
N VAL A 66 -27.97 -2.84 -15.70
CA VAL A 66 -26.70 -2.84 -14.97
C VAL A 66 -26.98 -2.91 -13.48
N PHE A 67 -26.20 -3.72 -12.77
CA PHE A 67 -26.23 -3.85 -11.32
C PHE A 67 -24.89 -3.37 -10.79
N ALA A 68 -24.88 -2.21 -10.13
CA ALA A 68 -23.64 -1.52 -9.76
C ALA A 68 -23.54 -1.20 -8.28
N VAL A 69 -22.33 -1.03 -7.78
CA VAL A 69 -22.05 -0.43 -6.47
C VAL A 69 -21.92 1.07 -6.65
N LEU A 70 -22.64 1.83 -5.84
CA LEU A 70 -22.51 3.28 -5.75
C LEU A 70 -21.85 3.64 -4.41
N ALA A 71 -20.76 4.43 -4.45
CA ALA A 71 -20.04 4.82 -3.25
C ALA A 71 -19.62 6.30 -3.29
N PRO A 72 -19.33 6.93 -2.15
CA PRO A 72 -18.66 8.24 -2.12
C PRO A 72 -17.30 8.19 -2.81
N SER A 73 -16.52 7.14 -2.57
CA SER A 73 -15.26 6.84 -3.27
C SER A 73 -14.87 5.37 -3.11
N LEU A 74 -14.24 4.81 -4.14
CA LEU A 74 -13.60 3.50 -4.06
C LEU A 74 -12.08 3.67 -3.97
N SER A 75 -11.45 2.90 -3.09
CA SER A 75 -9.98 2.79 -3.07
C SER A 75 -9.47 2.18 -4.38
N SER A 76 -8.21 2.45 -4.75
CA SER A 76 -7.60 1.87 -5.96
C SER A 76 -7.65 0.33 -5.97
N GLN A 77 -7.56 -0.31 -4.80
CA GLN A 77 -7.71 -1.75 -4.67
C GLN A 77 -9.14 -2.23 -4.89
N ALA A 78 -10.13 -1.51 -4.32
CA ALA A 78 -11.54 -1.82 -4.55
C ALA A 78 -11.91 -1.66 -6.03
N GLN A 79 -11.40 -0.59 -6.70
CA GLN A 79 -11.55 -0.39 -8.14
C GLN A 79 -10.95 -1.55 -8.94
N ALA A 80 -9.68 -1.91 -8.65
CA ALA A 80 -8.99 -3.01 -9.33
C ALA A 80 -9.72 -4.36 -9.11
N TYR A 81 -10.15 -4.62 -7.88
CA TYR A 81 -10.92 -5.82 -7.55
C TYR A 81 -12.23 -5.88 -8.33
N SER A 82 -12.98 -4.77 -8.37
CA SER A 82 -14.25 -4.69 -9.11
C SER A 82 -14.07 -4.96 -10.60
N VAL A 83 -13.07 -4.31 -11.21
CA VAL A 83 -12.76 -4.51 -12.64
C VAL A 83 -12.39 -5.97 -12.93
N THR A 84 -11.50 -6.55 -12.14
CA THR A 84 -11.04 -7.94 -12.32
C THR A 84 -12.19 -8.95 -12.18
N ASN A 85 -13.14 -8.67 -11.28
CA ASN A 85 -14.25 -9.59 -11.00
C ASN A 85 -15.57 -9.20 -11.70
N GLY A 86 -15.54 -8.25 -12.65
CA GLY A 86 -16.72 -7.87 -13.43
C GLY A 86 -17.85 -7.24 -12.60
N ILE A 87 -17.52 -6.59 -11.48
CA ILE A 87 -18.45 -5.85 -10.64
C ILE A 87 -18.54 -4.41 -11.16
N ASP A 88 -19.72 -4.04 -11.65
CA ASP A 88 -19.96 -2.68 -12.11
C ASP A 88 -20.02 -1.71 -10.92
N PHE A 89 -19.44 -0.52 -11.06
CA PHE A 89 -19.45 0.49 -10.00
C PHE A 89 -19.39 1.93 -10.51
N LEU A 90 -19.84 2.85 -9.64
CA LEU A 90 -19.70 4.29 -9.82
C LEU A 90 -19.33 4.91 -8.47
N ASP A 91 -18.51 5.98 -8.49
CA ASP A 91 -18.27 6.76 -7.28
C ASP A 91 -18.43 8.27 -7.51
N LEU A 92 -18.58 9.03 -6.41
CA LEU A 92 -18.74 10.48 -6.46
C LEU A 92 -17.43 11.20 -6.84
N ALA A 93 -16.27 10.55 -6.71
CA ALA A 93 -15.00 11.06 -7.22
C ALA A 93 -14.95 11.02 -8.76
N GLY A 94 -15.89 10.32 -9.38
CA GLY A 94 -16.04 10.19 -10.83
C GLY A 94 -15.30 8.99 -11.40
N ASN A 95 -14.96 8.00 -10.58
CA ASN A 95 -14.56 6.69 -11.09
C ASN A 95 -15.81 5.90 -11.47
N VAL A 96 -15.70 5.17 -12.56
CA VAL A 96 -16.78 4.35 -13.09
C VAL A 96 -16.19 3.17 -13.84
N SER A 97 -16.82 2.02 -13.71
CA SER A 97 -16.61 0.85 -14.55
C SER A 97 -17.94 0.16 -14.75
N ILE A 98 -18.50 0.26 -15.94
CA ILE A 98 -19.76 -0.35 -16.35
C ILE A 98 -19.53 -1.04 -17.67
N GLN A 99 -19.91 -2.31 -17.74
CA GLN A 99 -19.78 -3.12 -18.95
C GLN A 99 -21.12 -3.77 -19.30
N VAL A 100 -21.63 -3.42 -20.46
CA VAL A 100 -22.82 -4.05 -21.04
C VAL A 100 -22.40 -4.73 -22.35
N PRO A 101 -22.25 -6.07 -22.35
CA PRO A 101 -21.78 -6.79 -23.53
C PRO A 101 -22.62 -6.46 -24.77
N GLY A 102 -21.95 -6.19 -25.88
CA GLY A 102 -22.59 -5.85 -27.16
C GLY A 102 -23.26 -4.46 -27.24
N LYS A 103 -23.28 -3.68 -26.17
CA LYS A 103 -23.88 -2.33 -26.16
C LYS A 103 -22.84 -1.25 -25.94
N PHE A 104 -22.18 -1.21 -24.78
CA PHE A 104 -21.11 -0.24 -24.52
C PHE A 104 -20.27 -0.59 -23.29
N THR A 105 -19.09 -0.03 -23.21
CA THR A 105 -18.22 -0.03 -22.03
C THR A 105 -17.95 1.40 -21.62
N LEU A 106 -18.14 1.70 -20.34
CA LEU A 106 -17.81 2.98 -19.73
C LEU A 106 -16.80 2.73 -18.61
N GLN A 107 -15.56 3.19 -18.80
CA GLN A 107 -14.51 2.99 -17.80
C GLN A 107 -13.70 4.28 -17.59
N ARG A 108 -13.60 4.71 -16.35
CA ARG A 108 -12.73 5.79 -15.91
C ARG A 108 -12.30 5.53 -14.48
N LEU A 109 -11.00 5.40 -14.27
CA LEU A 109 -10.40 4.99 -12.99
C LEU A 109 -9.37 6.01 -12.52
N GLY A 110 -8.95 5.89 -11.27
CA GLY A 110 -7.82 6.59 -10.71
C GLY A 110 -8.09 8.02 -10.25
N ARG A 111 -9.32 8.51 -10.30
CA ARG A 111 -9.67 9.81 -9.71
C ARG A 111 -9.69 9.72 -8.19
N ARG A 112 -9.01 10.64 -7.54
CA ARG A 112 -9.03 10.78 -6.08
C ARG A 112 -10.16 11.71 -5.68
N SER A 113 -10.91 11.36 -4.63
CA SER A 113 -11.90 12.28 -4.05
C SER A 113 -11.19 13.57 -3.60
N ARG A 114 -11.71 14.72 -4.05
CA ARG A 114 -11.25 16.04 -3.59
C ARG A 114 -11.81 16.38 -2.20
N GLU A 115 -12.91 15.79 -1.82
CA GLU A 115 -13.52 15.99 -0.51
C GLU A 115 -12.79 15.11 0.52
N ARG A 116 -11.91 15.73 1.30
CA ARG A 116 -11.57 15.22 2.62
C ARG A 116 -12.80 15.40 3.50
N ASN A 117 -13.81 14.56 3.31
CA ASN A 117 -14.99 14.61 4.15
C ASN A 117 -14.57 14.35 5.59
N ALA A 118 -14.74 15.36 6.43
CA ALA A 118 -14.50 15.33 7.86
C ALA A 118 -15.36 14.27 8.59
N THR A 119 -16.34 13.69 7.92
CA THR A 119 -17.22 12.63 8.44
C THR A 119 -16.73 11.21 8.18
N ALA A 120 -15.65 11.02 7.43
CA ALA A 120 -15.01 9.72 7.21
C ALA A 120 -14.04 9.35 8.35
N ASP A 121 -14.36 9.70 9.58
CA ASP A 121 -13.48 9.48 10.74
C ASP A 121 -13.44 8.02 11.22
N SER A 122 -14.28 7.15 10.67
CA SER A 122 -14.31 5.73 11.03
C SER A 122 -13.63 4.78 10.02
N SER A 123 -13.20 5.28 8.85
CA SER A 123 -12.56 4.43 7.82
C SER A 123 -11.30 5.04 7.21
N ARG A 124 -10.48 5.74 8.00
CA ARG A 124 -9.08 5.89 7.61
C ARG A 124 -8.49 4.49 7.57
N SER A 125 -8.56 3.85 6.40
CA SER A 125 -7.90 2.57 6.20
C SER A 125 -6.46 2.75 6.66
N MET A 126 -6.11 2.08 7.75
CA MET A 126 -4.78 2.17 8.34
C MET A 126 -3.76 1.91 7.23
N ASN A 127 -2.81 2.83 7.04
CA ASN A 127 -1.76 2.60 6.06
C ASN A 127 -0.84 1.49 6.59
N VAL A 128 -1.18 0.25 6.23
CA VAL A 128 -0.44 -0.94 6.67
C VAL A 128 0.97 -1.01 6.10
N PHE A 129 1.23 -0.30 5.00
CA PHE A 129 2.50 -0.33 4.28
C PHE A 129 3.55 0.64 4.85
N SER A 130 3.29 1.32 5.95
CA SER A 130 4.21 2.32 6.48
C SER A 130 4.28 2.37 8.00
N GLY A 131 5.35 2.96 8.51
CA GLY A 131 5.56 3.16 9.94
C GLY A 131 5.60 1.85 10.73
N ARG A 132 4.99 1.85 11.92
CA ARG A 132 4.97 0.67 12.81
C ARG A 132 4.20 -0.50 12.22
N SER A 133 3.16 -0.23 11.42
CA SER A 133 2.33 -1.26 10.78
C SER A 133 3.13 -2.13 9.81
N SER A 134 4.10 -1.56 9.09
CA SER A 134 4.93 -2.32 8.15
C SER A 134 5.83 -3.36 8.81
N ARG A 135 6.04 -3.28 10.12
CA ARG A 135 6.77 -4.31 10.88
C ARG A 135 5.97 -5.60 10.98
N VAL A 136 4.64 -5.49 11.10
CA VAL A 136 3.74 -6.65 11.06
C VAL A 136 3.80 -7.32 9.68
N LEU A 137 3.77 -6.53 8.60
CA LEU A 137 3.94 -7.04 7.24
C LEU A 137 5.25 -7.81 7.07
N ARG A 138 6.35 -7.27 7.61
CA ARG A 138 7.65 -7.94 7.56
C ARG A 138 7.60 -9.31 8.21
N VAL A 139 7.04 -9.44 9.41
CA VAL A 139 6.88 -10.74 10.10
C VAL A 139 6.10 -11.74 9.24
N LEU A 140 4.97 -11.28 8.64
CA LEU A 140 4.13 -12.12 7.80
C LEU A 140 4.83 -12.61 6.53
N LEU A 141 5.70 -11.77 5.95
CA LEU A 141 6.40 -12.08 4.68
C LEU A 141 7.72 -12.83 4.88
N GLU A 142 8.48 -12.57 5.96
CA GLU A 142 9.75 -13.24 6.22
C GLU A 142 9.58 -14.73 6.50
N LYS A 143 8.47 -15.13 7.14
CA LYS A 143 8.20 -16.51 7.50
C LYS A 143 6.80 -16.90 7.02
N PRO A 144 6.64 -17.44 5.80
CA PRO A 144 5.35 -17.80 5.23
C PRO A 144 4.74 -19.02 5.94
N LYS A 145 3.99 -18.75 6.99
CA LYS A 145 3.25 -19.74 7.78
C LYS A 145 1.95 -19.16 8.31
N ALA A 146 1.12 -20.00 8.92
CA ALA A 146 -0.02 -19.52 9.69
C ALA A 146 0.45 -18.83 10.98
N TRP A 147 -0.01 -17.62 11.22
CA TRP A 147 0.37 -16.81 12.36
C TRP A 147 -0.80 -16.53 13.28
N SER A 148 -0.64 -16.77 14.58
CA SER A 148 -1.54 -16.25 15.60
C SER A 148 -1.14 -14.80 15.96
N LEU A 149 -2.07 -14.02 16.49
CA LEU A 149 -1.83 -12.65 16.96
C LEU A 149 -0.70 -12.62 18.01
N THR A 150 -0.74 -13.54 18.97
CA THR A 150 0.31 -13.69 19.98
C THR A 150 1.65 -14.10 19.40
N GLY A 151 1.65 -14.96 18.37
CA GLY A 151 2.85 -15.36 17.64
C GLY A 151 3.53 -14.18 16.93
N ILE A 152 2.76 -13.30 16.27
CA ILE A 152 3.27 -12.08 15.66
C ILE A 152 3.87 -11.16 16.72
N SER A 153 3.17 -10.97 17.86
CA SER A 153 3.66 -10.14 18.96
C SER A 153 5.00 -10.66 19.52
N LYS A 154 5.10 -11.96 19.75
CA LYS A 154 6.34 -12.60 20.23
C LYS A 154 7.49 -12.42 19.22
N GLU A 155 7.24 -12.59 17.93
CA GLU A 155 8.27 -12.41 16.89
C GLU A 155 8.74 -10.95 16.80
N LEU A 156 7.84 -9.98 16.88
CA LEU A 156 8.19 -8.55 16.89
C LEU A 156 9.07 -8.20 18.09
N ASN A 157 8.75 -8.73 19.28
CA ASN A 157 9.57 -8.52 20.47
C ASN A 157 10.96 -9.18 20.33
N ALA A 158 11.02 -10.39 19.79
CA ALA A 158 12.29 -11.08 19.54
C ALA A 158 13.16 -10.32 18.51
N GLN A 159 12.54 -9.74 17.47
CA GLN A 159 13.27 -8.89 16.51
C GLN A 159 13.76 -7.61 17.18
N ALA A 160 12.95 -6.97 18.02
CA ALA A 160 13.35 -5.77 18.76
C ALA A 160 14.55 -6.05 19.69
N GLN A 161 14.51 -7.17 20.42
CA GLN A 161 15.61 -7.59 21.28
C GLN A 161 16.90 -7.86 20.49
N ARG A 162 16.83 -8.59 19.38
CA ARG A 162 18.00 -8.83 18.50
C ARG A 162 18.64 -7.53 18.04
N ILE A 163 17.83 -6.59 17.58
CA ILE A 163 18.33 -5.28 17.16
C ILE A 163 18.91 -4.51 18.36
N GLY A 164 18.23 -4.55 19.52
CA GLY A 164 18.70 -3.93 20.75
C GLY A 164 20.08 -4.43 21.17
N THR A 165 20.34 -5.72 21.03
CA THR A 165 21.67 -6.32 21.27
C THR A 165 22.73 -5.77 20.32
N ILE A 166 22.40 -5.66 19.03
CA ILE A 166 23.32 -5.11 18.01
C ILE A 166 23.63 -3.66 18.26
N VAL A 167 22.61 -2.84 18.55
CA VAL A 167 22.78 -1.40 18.77
C VAL A 167 23.17 -1.04 20.21
N ARG A 168 23.30 -2.03 21.10
CA ARG A 168 23.61 -1.89 22.54
C ARG A 168 22.65 -0.94 23.27
N GLN A 169 21.39 -0.93 22.88
CA GLN A 169 20.35 -0.11 23.49
C GLN A 169 19.02 -0.89 23.53
N PRO A 170 18.23 -0.77 24.59
CA PRO A 170 16.90 -1.38 24.63
C PRO A 170 16.07 -0.88 23.43
N MET A 171 15.50 -1.82 22.69
CA MET A 171 14.65 -1.51 21.54
C MET A 171 13.24 -2.05 21.78
N ASP A 172 12.26 -1.18 21.62
CA ASP A 172 10.85 -1.54 21.54
C ASP A 172 10.28 -1.03 20.23
N PHE A 173 9.61 -1.90 19.50
CA PHE A 173 8.94 -1.48 18.28
C PHE A 173 7.65 -0.71 18.53
N GLY A 174 7.15 -0.70 19.77
CA GLY A 174 5.93 0.01 20.17
C GLY A 174 4.70 -0.46 19.40
N VAL A 175 4.59 -1.76 19.11
CA VAL A 175 3.46 -2.36 18.41
C VAL A 175 2.67 -3.20 19.39
N SER A 176 1.61 -2.64 19.94
CA SER A 176 0.70 -3.34 20.86
C SER A 176 -0.12 -4.41 20.12
N GLN A 177 -0.65 -5.39 20.87
CA GLN A 177 -1.55 -6.40 20.31
C GLN A 177 -2.78 -5.77 19.64
N GLY A 178 -3.35 -4.71 20.21
CA GLY A 178 -4.44 -3.96 19.60
C GLY A 178 -4.05 -3.33 18.26
N SER A 179 -2.81 -2.83 18.15
CA SER A 179 -2.28 -2.32 16.89
C SER A 179 -2.10 -3.44 15.86
N ILE A 180 -1.59 -4.61 16.28
CA ILE A 180 -1.48 -5.79 15.40
C ILE A 180 -2.85 -6.21 14.90
N SER A 181 -3.85 -6.31 15.79
CA SER A 181 -5.23 -6.67 15.43
C SER A 181 -5.80 -5.71 14.38
N LYS A 182 -5.64 -4.40 14.55
CA LYS A 182 -6.08 -3.39 13.57
C LYS A 182 -5.39 -3.54 12.21
N VAL A 183 -4.08 -3.82 12.21
CA VAL A 183 -3.32 -4.09 10.97
C VAL A 183 -3.86 -5.34 10.28
N LEU A 184 -4.07 -6.42 11.01
CA LEU A 184 -4.60 -7.67 10.45
C LEU A 184 -6.02 -7.46 9.90
N SER A 185 -6.90 -6.75 10.61
CA SER A 185 -8.23 -6.44 10.09
C SER A 185 -8.17 -5.63 8.80
N SER A 186 -7.30 -4.61 8.74
CA SER A 186 -7.12 -3.82 7.51
C SER A 186 -6.56 -4.65 6.35
N LEU A 187 -5.65 -5.60 6.61
CA LEU A 187 -5.14 -6.51 5.59
C LEU A 187 -6.21 -7.51 5.11
N GLU A 188 -7.05 -7.98 6.02
CA GLU A 188 -8.15 -8.88 5.71
C GLU A 188 -9.21 -8.18 4.85
N GLU A 189 -9.60 -6.95 5.19
CA GLU A 189 -10.52 -6.13 4.40
C GLU A 189 -10.04 -5.90 2.96
N GLN A 190 -8.72 -5.87 2.77
CA GLN A 190 -8.09 -5.72 1.47
C GLN A 190 -7.77 -7.06 0.79
N LEU A 191 -8.18 -8.19 1.37
CA LEU A 191 -7.94 -9.56 0.89
C LEU A 191 -6.44 -9.94 0.77
N TRP A 192 -5.56 -9.25 1.54
CA TRP A 192 -4.13 -9.59 1.60
C TRP A 192 -3.84 -10.78 2.50
N ILE A 193 -4.70 -11.00 3.48
CA ILE A 193 -4.61 -12.16 4.38
C ILE A 193 -5.96 -12.88 4.44
N ARG A 194 -5.92 -14.14 4.83
CA ARG A 194 -7.10 -14.97 5.11
C ARG A 194 -7.01 -15.51 6.52
N ARG A 195 -8.13 -15.53 7.24
CA ARG A 195 -8.22 -16.21 8.53
C ARG A 195 -8.41 -17.70 8.35
N GLN A 196 -7.71 -18.47 9.19
CA GLN A 196 -7.86 -19.91 9.36
C GLN A 196 -8.01 -20.18 10.87
N GLY A 197 -9.25 -20.21 11.35
CA GLY A 197 -9.53 -20.20 12.79
C GLY A 197 -8.97 -18.96 13.48
N SER A 198 -8.12 -19.13 14.48
CA SER A 198 -7.44 -18.05 15.21
C SER A 198 -6.16 -17.56 14.53
N ALA A 199 -5.71 -18.23 13.48
CA ALA A 199 -4.51 -17.88 12.74
C ALA A 199 -4.84 -17.10 11.46
N VAL A 200 -3.82 -16.41 10.93
CA VAL A 200 -3.86 -15.71 9.64
C VAL A 200 -2.77 -16.23 8.72
N VAL A 201 -3.07 -16.30 7.44
CA VAL A 201 -2.12 -16.64 6.38
C VAL A 201 -2.13 -15.58 5.29
N VAL A 202 -1.00 -15.41 4.61
CA VAL A 202 -0.88 -14.59 3.40
C VAL A 202 -1.01 -15.51 2.20
N PRO A 203 -2.12 -15.47 1.43
CA PRO A 203 -2.30 -16.39 0.30
C PRO A 203 -1.29 -16.14 -0.82
N GLU A 204 -0.99 -14.88 -1.09
CA GLU A 204 -0.13 -14.43 -2.19
C GLU A 204 1.00 -13.51 -1.69
N PRO A 205 2.06 -14.06 -1.03
CA PRO A 205 3.11 -13.24 -0.42
C PRO A 205 3.85 -12.35 -1.44
N ARG A 206 4.09 -12.88 -2.63
CA ARG A 206 4.76 -12.13 -3.71
C ARG A 206 3.95 -10.91 -4.14
N ARG A 207 2.65 -11.05 -4.31
CA ARG A 207 1.76 -9.95 -4.68
C ARG A 207 1.71 -8.87 -3.61
N LEU A 208 1.63 -9.27 -2.33
CA LEU A 208 1.67 -8.34 -1.19
C LEU A 208 3.01 -7.59 -1.13
N LEU A 209 4.13 -8.28 -1.39
CA LEU A 209 5.46 -7.66 -1.41
C LEU A 209 5.59 -6.64 -2.55
N VAL A 210 5.09 -6.95 -3.75
CA VAL A 210 5.09 -6.03 -4.89
C VAL A 210 4.27 -4.78 -4.58
N GLU A 211 3.06 -4.93 -4.03
CA GLU A 211 2.23 -3.79 -3.63
C GLU A 211 2.94 -2.93 -2.57
N TRP A 212 3.59 -3.57 -1.58
CA TRP A 212 4.37 -2.83 -0.59
C TRP A 212 5.52 -2.05 -1.23
N ALA A 213 6.24 -2.65 -2.17
CA ALA A 213 7.33 -1.99 -2.89
C ALA A 213 6.84 -0.76 -3.67
N GLU A 214 5.71 -0.85 -4.37
CA GLU A 214 5.12 0.29 -5.09
C GLU A 214 4.66 1.40 -4.14
N LYS A 215 4.00 1.06 -3.02
CA LYS A 215 3.64 2.04 -1.99
C LYS A 215 4.85 2.70 -1.33
N TYR A 216 5.92 1.94 -1.14
CA TYR A 216 7.18 2.47 -0.64
C TYR A 216 7.79 3.46 -1.65
N LYS A 217 7.86 3.08 -2.93
CA LYS A 217 8.37 3.92 -4.01
C LYS A 217 7.58 5.22 -4.16
N GLU A 218 6.24 5.16 -4.17
CA GLU A 218 5.38 6.34 -4.20
C GLU A 218 5.68 7.30 -3.05
N ARG A 219 5.84 6.77 -1.83
CA ARG A 219 6.03 7.55 -0.62
C ARG A 219 7.41 8.18 -0.50
N TYR A 220 8.47 7.45 -0.92
CA TYR A 220 9.86 7.85 -0.69
C TYR A 220 10.57 8.34 -1.95
N ARG A 221 9.88 8.39 -3.08
CA ARG A 221 10.43 8.84 -4.38
C ARG A 221 11.15 10.19 -4.29
N TRP A 222 10.63 11.11 -3.50
CA TRP A 222 11.23 12.43 -3.32
C TRP A 222 12.47 12.40 -2.41
N ARG A 223 12.52 11.49 -1.44
CA ARG A 223 13.68 11.33 -0.55
C ARG A 223 14.88 10.72 -1.26
N LEU A 224 14.65 9.86 -2.23
CA LEU A 224 15.71 9.28 -3.06
C LEU A 224 16.36 10.32 -3.97
N ARG A 225 15.69 11.46 -4.22
CA ARG A 225 16.25 12.59 -4.99
C ARG A 225 17.17 13.50 -4.18
N SER A 226 17.19 13.39 -2.87
CA SER A 226 18.06 14.15 -1.98
C SER A 226 19.27 13.32 -1.49
N SER A 227 19.70 12.34 -2.26
CA SER A 227 20.94 11.61 -2.01
C SER A 227 22.14 12.51 -2.34
N PHE A 228 23.17 12.42 -1.51
CA PHE A 228 24.44 13.09 -1.76
C PHE A 228 25.41 12.10 -2.40
N GLU A 229 26.02 12.48 -3.49
CA GLU A 229 27.15 11.76 -4.04
C GLU A 229 28.42 12.21 -3.31
N VAL A 230 29.15 11.26 -2.76
CA VAL A 230 30.45 11.51 -2.14
C VAL A 230 31.51 10.66 -2.86
N PRO A 231 32.74 11.19 -3.03
CA PRO A 231 33.83 10.42 -3.60
C PRO A 231 34.02 9.10 -2.85
N ASN A 232 34.19 8.00 -3.58
CA ASN A 232 34.43 6.70 -2.99
C ASN A 232 35.86 6.58 -2.46
N VAL A 233 36.08 7.02 -1.24
CA VAL A 233 37.37 6.95 -0.54
C VAL A 233 37.58 5.61 0.19
N PHE A 234 36.55 4.74 0.20
CA PHE A 234 36.57 3.49 0.97
C PHE A 234 36.98 2.28 0.11
N GLY A 235 37.12 2.43 -1.21
CA GLY A 235 37.44 1.35 -2.14
C GLY A 235 36.21 0.58 -2.62
N ASN A 236 36.41 -0.37 -3.50
CA ASN A 236 35.34 -1.13 -4.13
C ASN A 236 34.92 -2.30 -3.24
N GLY A 237 33.61 -2.45 -3.09
CA GLY A 237 32.97 -3.59 -2.41
C GLY A 237 32.40 -3.27 -1.02
N VAL A 238 31.18 -3.75 -0.76
CA VAL A 238 30.43 -3.49 0.50
C VAL A 238 31.20 -3.94 1.72
N THR A 239 31.86 -5.08 1.63
CA THR A 239 32.65 -5.64 2.74
C THR A 239 33.77 -4.73 3.16
N LYS A 240 34.56 -4.20 2.22
CA LYS A 240 35.65 -3.26 2.51
C LYS A 240 35.14 -1.94 3.10
N ILE A 241 34.03 -1.44 2.56
CA ILE A 241 33.37 -0.24 3.10
C ILE A 241 32.86 -0.49 4.52
N SER A 242 32.26 -1.63 4.77
CA SER A 242 31.79 -2.03 6.10
C SER A 242 32.93 -2.08 7.11
N GLU A 243 34.04 -2.73 6.79
CA GLU A 243 35.22 -2.85 7.63
C GLU A 243 35.81 -1.48 8.00
N ARG A 244 35.93 -0.58 7.01
CA ARG A 244 36.43 0.77 7.25
C ARG A 244 35.49 1.65 8.06
N LEU A 245 34.18 1.53 7.83
CA LEU A 245 33.17 2.25 8.61
C LEU A 245 33.13 1.77 10.05
N GLN A 246 33.32 0.47 10.32
CA GLN A 246 33.40 -0.06 11.68
C GLN A 246 34.52 0.57 12.51
N GLY A 247 35.64 0.91 11.88
CA GLY A 247 36.75 1.58 12.55
C GLY A 247 36.58 3.09 12.75
N GLN A 248 35.74 3.75 11.97
CA GLN A 248 35.64 5.20 11.92
C GLN A 248 34.33 5.80 12.47
N VAL A 249 33.24 5.04 12.41
CA VAL A 249 31.92 5.50 12.84
C VAL A 249 31.61 4.99 14.24
N GLN A 250 31.63 5.91 15.21
CA GLN A 250 31.15 5.65 16.56
C GLN A 250 29.61 5.67 16.55
N GLY A 251 29.00 4.52 16.61
CA GLY A 251 27.54 4.36 16.66
C GLY A 251 27.01 3.28 15.75
N ALA A 252 25.69 3.03 15.85
CA ALA A 252 25.03 2.05 15.00
C ALA A 252 24.75 2.66 13.62
N TYR A 253 25.12 1.94 12.56
CA TYR A 253 24.77 2.27 11.18
C TYR A 253 24.17 1.05 10.51
N ALA A 254 23.45 1.26 9.44
CA ALA A 254 22.87 0.20 8.63
C ALA A 254 23.03 0.51 7.14
N PHE A 255 23.40 -0.47 6.38
CA PHE A 255 23.30 -0.39 4.93
C PHE A 255 21.84 -0.54 4.49
N THR A 256 21.50 0.11 3.39
CA THR A 256 20.16 0.05 2.79
C THR A 256 20.27 0.03 1.25
N GLY A 257 19.15 -0.14 0.58
CA GLY A 257 19.12 -0.18 -0.88
C GLY A 257 19.97 -1.29 -1.47
N ALA A 258 20.69 -1.00 -2.52
CA ALA A 258 21.52 -1.96 -3.24
C ALA A 258 22.68 -2.50 -2.40
N ALA A 259 23.27 -1.66 -1.53
CA ALA A 259 24.32 -2.09 -0.62
C ALA A 259 23.86 -3.15 0.39
N ALA A 260 22.68 -2.94 1.00
CA ALA A 260 22.09 -3.94 1.89
C ALA A 260 21.69 -5.22 1.14
N ALA A 261 21.15 -5.08 -0.06
CA ALA A 261 20.76 -6.20 -0.90
C ALA A 261 21.96 -7.06 -1.28
N SER A 262 23.11 -6.46 -1.61
CA SER A 262 24.32 -7.20 -1.98
C SER A 262 24.95 -8.00 -0.84
N LEU A 263 24.69 -7.61 0.43
CA LEU A 263 25.12 -8.38 1.60
C LEU A 263 24.28 -9.63 1.84
N VAL A 264 23.01 -9.61 1.43
CA VAL A 264 22.05 -10.71 1.65
C VAL A 264 21.92 -11.59 0.41
N ALA A 265 22.00 -10.99 -0.77
CA ALA A 265 21.89 -11.65 -2.07
C ALA A 265 22.97 -11.08 -3.01
N PRO A 266 24.16 -11.70 -3.10
CA PRO A 266 25.33 -11.15 -3.83
C PRO A 266 25.20 -11.12 -5.37
N LEU A 267 23.99 -11.21 -5.89
CA LEU A 267 23.68 -11.13 -7.32
C LEU A 267 23.63 -9.71 -7.89
N SER A 268 23.69 -8.68 -7.03
CA SER A 268 23.68 -7.29 -7.47
C SER A 268 25.07 -6.66 -7.37
N ASN A 269 25.74 -6.50 -8.49
CA ASN A 269 26.90 -5.58 -8.60
C ASN A 269 26.36 -4.15 -8.60
N SER A 270 26.23 -3.52 -7.46
CA SER A 270 25.88 -2.11 -7.42
C SER A 270 27.15 -1.27 -7.25
N THR A 271 27.33 -0.32 -8.15
CA THR A 271 28.33 0.76 -8.06
C THR A 271 27.82 1.90 -7.19
N GLU A 272 26.51 1.95 -6.89
CA GLU A 272 25.87 2.97 -6.07
C GLU A 272 25.64 2.48 -4.64
N TRP A 273 26.04 3.28 -3.67
CA TRP A 273 25.95 2.95 -2.25
C TRP A 273 24.99 3.88 -1.53
N THR A 274 24.00 3.32 -0.89
CA THR A 274 23.09 4.08 -0.04
C THR A 274 23.24 3.58 1.39
N SER A 275 23.75 4.40 2.28
CA SER A 275 23.83 4.11 3.72
C SER A 275 22.92 5.06 4.49
N PHE A 276 22.20 4.55 5.48
CA PHE A 276 21.48 5.37 6.44
C PHE A 276 22.10 5.22 7.82
N SER A 277 22.41 6.33 8.44
CA SER A 277 22.79 6.39 9.84
C SER A 277 21.53 6.43 10.72
N VAL A 278 21.45 5.53 11.69
CA VAL A 278 20.33 5.45 12.64
C VAL A 278 20.47 6.49 13.79
N VAL A 279 21.60 7.19 13.87
CA VAL A 279 21.87 8.09 15.00
C VAL A 279 22.12 9.52 14.52
N ARG A 280 21.40 10.50 15.10
CA ARG A 280 21.61 11.97 14.88
C ARG A 280 23.06 12.47 15.03
N ARG A 281 23.95 11.70 15.67
CA ARG A 281 25.37 12.00 15.84
C ARG A 281 26.22 11.74 14.60
N ALA A 282 25.81 10.83 13.71
CA ALA A 282 26.59 10.50 12.53
C ALA A 282 26.51 11.58 11.43
N GLU A 283 25.45 12.37 11.38
CA GLU A 283 25.38 13.55 10.51
C GLU A 283 26.51 14.54 10.80
N ARG A 284 26.90 14.67 12.07
CA ARG A 284 28.04 15.53 12.46
C ARG A 284 29.42 14.95 12.10
N VAL A 285 29.52 13.62 12.12
CA VAL A 285 30.81 12.95 11.76
C VAL A 285 31.03 13.03 10.25
N CYS A 286 30.01 12.79 9.42
CA CYS A 286 30.11 12.99 7.98
C CYS A 286 30.39 14.46 7.63
N ALA A 287 29.73 15.41 8.28
CA ALA A 287 29.96 16.83 8.05
C ALA A 287 31.35 17.31 8.52
N SER A 288 31.90 16.76 9.60
CA SER A 288 33.24 17.05 10.05
C SER A 288 34.32 16.45 9.15
N TRP A 289 34.06 15.25 8.63
CA TRP A 289 34.97 14.58 7.69
C TRP A 289 35.01 15.29 6.34
N LEU A 290 33.89 15.76 5.81
CA LEU A 290 33.81 16.58 4.60
C LEU A 290 34.51 17.95 4.76
N LYS A 291 34.57 18.48 5.99
CA LYS A 291 35.30 19.71 6.29
C LYS A 291 36.81 19.50 6.47
N GLY A 292 37.23 18.32 6.94
CA GLY A 292 38.63 18.00 7.18
C GLY A 292 39.43 17.60 5.93
N ASN A 293 38.78 17.20 4.85
CA ASN A 293 39.41 16.69 3.63
C ASN A 293 39.21 17.61 2.41
N ARG A 294 39.06 18.93 2.61
CA ARG A 294 39.23 19.84 1.47
C ARG A 294 40.74 19.92 1.18
N PRO A 295 41.20 19.59 -0.03
CA PRO A 295 42.53 19.95 -0.44
C PRO A 295 42.65 21.49 -0.28
N GLY A 296 43.61 21.95 0.48
CA GLY A 296 43.93 23.35 0.56
C GLY A 296 44.15 23.93 -0.83
N PRO A 297 43.86 25.23 -1.05
CA PRO A 297 44.20 25.86 -2.30
C PRO A 297 45.71 25.69 -2.49
N SER A 298 46.12 25.07 -3.62
CA SER A 298 47.50 25.09 -4.07
C SER A 298 47.89 26.54 -4.24
N CYS A 299 48.79 27.03 -3.38
CA CYS A 299 49.56 28.25 -3.66
C CYS A 299 50.53 27.90 -4.80
N ASP A 300 50.23 28.37 -5.98
CA ASP A 300 51.17 28.70 -7.04
C ASP A 300 50.71 30.02 -7.68
#